data_ce05fda1c1724820f5ddeeccba7a0f19
#
_entry.id   ce05fda1c1724820f5ddeeccba7a0f19
#
_cell.length_a   1.000
_cell.length_b   1.000
_cell.length_c   1.000
_cell.angle_alpha   90.00
_cell.angle_beta   90.00
_cell.angle_gamma   90.00
#
_symmetry.space_group_name_H-M   'P 1'
#
loop_
_entity.id
_entity.type
_entity.pdbx_description
1 polymer ?
#
loop_
_entity_poly.entity_id
_entity_poly.type
_entity_poly.pdbx_seq_one_letter_code
_entity_poly.pdbx_strand_id
1 'polypeptide(L)'
;LPAKIGGELAGVYSMRDLADADAMADEFQEGRRTLIIGGGYIGLEAAAVATKKGVNVTLVEMADRILQRVAAPQTSDYFRAAHTAQGVDIREGVGLDHLIECDGRVGSAKLSDGSEIEIDFAIVGVGILPASELAEAAGITEENGIKVDEFGRTSAPNVYAAGDCASLPYKG
;
A
#
# COMPACT_ATOMS: atom_id res chain seq x y z
N LEU A 1 -1.77 -5.03 -6.84
CA LEU A 1 -2.46 -6.32 -6.65
C LEU A 1 -2.42 -7.14 -7.93
N PRO A 2 -2.36 -8.49 -7.86
CA PRO A 2 -2.49 -9.34 -9.05
C PRO A 2 -3.89 -9.23 -9.69
N ALA A 3 -3.95 -9.31 -11.03
CA ALA A 3 -5.22 -9.30 -11.80
C ALA A 3 -6.21 -10.38 -11.32
N LYS A 4 -5.70 -11.59 -11.01
CA LYS A 4 -6.52 -12.74 -10.57
C LYS A 4 -7.34 -12.51 -9.29
N ILE A 5 -7.01 -11.50 -8.50
CA ILE A 5 -7.75 -11.11 -7.29
C ILE A 5 -8.42 -9.74 -7.45
N GLY A 6 -8.60 -9.27 -8.68
CA GLY A 6 -9.30 -8.04 -9.00
C GLY A 6 -8.44 -6.78 -9.00
N GLY A 7 -7.11 -6.90 -9.02
CA GLY A 7 -6.20 -5.74 -8.96
C GLY A 7 -6.26 -4.80 -10.16
N GLU A 8 -6.87 -5.22 -11.27
CA GLU A 8 -7.03 -4.41 -12.50
C GLU A 8 -8.45 -3.85 -12.68
N LEU A 9 -9.35 -4.08 -11.71
CA LEU A 9 -10.71 -3.53 -11.78
C LEU A 9 -10.68 -2.00 -11.71
N ALA A 10 -11.57 -1.35 -12.45
CA ALA A 10 -11.79 0.08 -12.28
C ALA A 10 -12.20 0.38 -10.82
N GLY A 11 -11.71 1.48 -10.27
CA GLY A 11 -11.90 1.82 -8.86
C GLY A 11 -10.90 1.19 -7.90
N VAL A 12 -9.85 0.52 -8.42
CA VAL A 12 -8.71 0.03 -7.63
C VAL A 12 -7.51 0.90 -7.92
N TYR A 13 -6.96 1.52 -6.89
CA TYR A 13 -5.90 2.53 -7.00
C TYR A 13 -4.66 2.14 -6.19
N SER A 14 -3.51 2.56 -6.66
CA SER A 14 -2.26 2.63 -5.90
C SER A 14 -1.84 4.08 -5.74
N MET A 15 -0.94 4.39 -4.83
CA MET A 15 -0.43 5.74 -4.62
C MET A 15 1.09 5.74 -4.74
N ARG A 16 1.59 6.40 -5.77
CA ARG A 16 3.02 6.61 -5.99
C ARG A 16 3.35 8.05 -6.35
N ASP A 17 2.55 8.66 -7.24
CA ASP A 17 2.81 10.00 -7.77
C ASP A 17 1.54 10.86 -7.83
N LEU A 18 1.68 12.08 -8.37
CA LEU A 18 0.57 13.02 -8.48
C LEU A 18 -0.53 12.52 -9.42
N ALA A 19 -0.16 11.80 -10.48
CA ALA A 19 -1.16 11.26 -11.42
C ALA A 19 -2.05 10.21 -10.76
N ASP A 20 -1.50 9.37 -9.86
CA ASP A 20 -2.27 8.43 -9.05
C ASP A 20 -3.24 9.18 -8.12
N ALA A 21 -2.77 10.27 -7.49
CA ALA A 21 -3.62 11.09 -6.63
C ALA A 21 -4.77 11.74 -7.41
N ASP A 22 -4.48 12.31 -8.57
CA ASP A 22 -5.48 12.92 -9.45
C ASP A 22 -6.50 11.89 -9.94
N ALA A 23 -6.04 10.67 -10.30
CA ALA A 23 -6.91 9.60 -10.78
C ALA A 23 -7.95 9.13 -9.73
N MET A 24 -7.60 9.19 -8.44
CA MET A 24 -8.52 8.79 -7.37
C MET A 24 -9.26 9.98 -6.71
N ALA A 25 -8.95 11.22 -7.07
CA ALA A 25 -9.46 12.41 -6.37
C ALA A 25 -10.99 12.47 -6.33
N ASP A 26 -11.65 12.10 -7.43
CA ASP A 26 -13.11 12.12 -7.56
C ASP A 26 -13.81 11.03 -6.74
N GLU A 27 -13.06 10.03 -6.24
CA GLU A 27 -13.60 8.98 -5.37
C GLU A 27 -13.83 9.48 -3.92
N PHE A 28 -13.09 10.52 -3.49
CA PHE A 28 -13.14 11.05 -2.13
C PHE A 28 -14.34 11.97 -1.91
N GLN A 29 -15.55 11.38 -1.95
CA GLN A 29 -16.82 12.05 -1.71
C GLN A 29 -17.48 11.55 -0.42
N GLU A 30 -18.17 12.43 0.28
CA GLU A 30 -18.88 12.11 1.52
C GLU A 30 -19.85 10.93 1.33
N GLY A 31 -19.83 9.99 2.27
CA GLY A 31 -20.68 8.81 2.28
C GLY A 31 -20.21 7.63 1.43
N ARG A 32 -19.24 7.81 0.54
CA ARG A 32 -18.64 6.68 -0.20
C ARG A 32 -17.86 5.76 0.73
N ARG A 33 -17.65 4.52 0.30
CA ARG A 33 -16.99 3.46 1.09
C ARG A 33 -15.69 3.07 0.41
N THR A 34 -14.60 3.05 1.17
CA THR A 34 -13.31 2.58 0.66
C THR A 34 -12.76 1.44 1.48
N LEU A 35 -12.13 0.48 0.79
CA LEU A 35 -11.23 -0.48 1.40
C LEU A 35 -9.79 -0.04 1.18
N ILE A 36 -9.05 0.14 2.27
CA ILE A 36 -7.60 0.35 2.22
C ILE A 36 -6.91 -0.96 2.57
N ILE A 37 -6.07 -1.45 1.67
CA ILE A 37 -5.38 -2.73 1.78
C ILE A 37 -3.92 -2.45 2.16
N GLY A 38 -3.57 -2.74 3.42
CA GLY A 38 -2.26 -2.50 4.01
C GLY A 38 -2.24 -1.38 5.04
N GLY A 39 -1.83 -1.70 6.26
CA GLY A 39 -1.73 -0.82 7.42
C GLY A 39 -0.35 -0.17 7.59
N GLY A 40 0.37 0.08 6.49
CA GLY A 40 1.61 0.86 6.47
C GLY A 40 1.35 2.37 6.44
N TYR A 41 2.42 3.18 6.30
CA TYR A 41 2.30 4.64 6.27
C TYR A 41 1.34 5.13 5.18
N ILE A 42 1.49 4.65 3.94
CA ILE A 42 0.65 5.08 2.81
C ILE A 42 -0.84 4.79 3.09
N GLY A 43 -1.14 3.58 3.59
CA GLY A 43 -2.52 3.21 3.92
C GLY A 43 -3.12 4.07 5.03
N LEU A 44 -2.37 4.36 6.09
CA LEU A 44 -2.82 5.21 7.19
C LEU A 44 -2.99 6.67 6.77
N GLU A 45 -2.10 7.21 5.93
CA GLU A 45 -2.24 8.56 5.38
C GLU A 45 -3.47 8.66 4.47
N ALA A 46 -3.69 7.66 3.59
CA ALA A 46 -4.89 7.58 2.77
C ALA A 46 -6.18 7.51 3.63
N ALA A 47 -6.16 6.72 4.72
CA ALA A 47 -7.26 6.63 5.66
C ALA A 47 -7.59 7.98 6.32
N ALA A 48 -6.54 8.71 6.75
CA ALA A 48 -6.71 10.03 7.36
C ALA A 48 -7.30 11.06 6.38
N VAL A 49 -6.87 11.04 5.12
CA VAL A 49 -7.43 11.94 4.08
C VAL A 49 -8.87 11.55 3.76
N ALA A 50 -9.15 10.25 3.60
CA ALA A 50 -10.48 9.74 3.26
C ALA A 50 -11.51 10.09 4.34
N THR A 51 -11.22 9.80 5.61
CA THR A 51 -12.11 10.16 6.72
C THR A 51 -12.35 11.65 6.84
N LYS A 52 -11.32 12.48 6.64
CA LYS A 52 -11.46 13.95 6.65
C LYS A 52 -12.39 14.45 5.54
N LYS A 53 -12.52 13.68 4.46
CA LYS A 53 -13.43 13.96 3.33
C LYS A 53 -14.83 13.34 3.51
N GLY A 54 -15.10 12.68 4.63
CA GLY A 54 -16.39 12.05 4.91
C GLY A 54 -16.57 10.66 4.25
N VAL A 55 -15.49 10.04 3.77
CA VAL A 55 -15.51 8.67 3.24
C VAL A 55 -15.54 7.67 4.39
N ASN A 56 -16.36 6.63 4.28
CA ASN A 56 -16.38 5.51 5.22
C ASN A 56 -15.20 4.58 4.92
N VAL A 57 -14.27 4.42 5.85
CA VAL A 57 -13.01 3.71 5.64
C VAL A 57 -12.97 2.42 6.41
N THR A 58 -12.77 1.30 5.71
CA THR A 58 -12.27 0.05 6.27
C THR A 58 -10.81 -0.14 5.84
N LEU A 59 -9.92 -0.38 6.79
CA LEU A 59 -8.52 -0.68 6.55
C LEU A 59 -8.23 -2.10 7.01
N VAL A 60 -7.65 -2.93 6.12
CA VAL A 60 -7.22 -4.29 6.45
C VAL A 60 -5.69 -4.38 6.47
N GLU A 61 -5.17 -5.06 7.48
CA GLU A 61 -3.74 -5.38 7.60
C GLU A 61 -3.59 -6.88 7.90
N MET A 62 -2.88 -7.58 7.03
CA MET A 62 -2.69 -9.03 7.17
C MET A 62 -1.79 -9.41 8.35
N ALA A 63 -0.86 -8.51 8.74
CA ALA A 63 -0.04 -8.69 9.92
C ALA A 63 -0.86 -8.47 11.21
N ASP A 64 -0.30 -8.90 12.35
CA ASP A 64 -0.95 -8.82 13.66
C ASP A 64 -1.20 -7.37 14.13
N ARG A 65 -0.55 -6.40 13.53
CA ARG A 65 -0.74 -4.97 13.83
C ARG A 65 -0.35 -4.07 12.65
N ILE A 66 -0.97 -2.90 12.56
CA ILE A 66 -0.54 -1.83 11.65
C ILE A 66 0.90 -1.42 11.95
N LEU A 67 1.64 -0.94 10.95
CA LEU A 67 3.04 -0.50 11.06
C LEU A 67 4.00 -1.56 11.62
N GLN A 68 3.63 -2.84 11.64
CA GLN A 68 4.42 -3.91 12.29
C GLN A 68 5.86 -3.98 11.79
N ARG A 69 6.09 -3.72 10.51
CA ARG A 69 7.41 -3.83 9.88
C ARG A 69 8.32 -2.62 10.14
N VAL A 70 7.76 -1.49 10.57
CA VAL A 70 8.46 -0.20 10.55
C VAL A 70 8.39 0.56 11.89
N ALA A 71 7.58 0.11 12.85
CA ALA A 71 7.39 0.81 14.11
C ALA A 71 7.25 -0.14 15.30
N ALA A 72 7.53 0.36 16.51
CA ALA A 72 7.32 -0.34 17.75
C ALA A 72 5.81 -0.54 18.07
N PRO A 73 5.44 -1.55 18.89
CA PRO A 73 4.03 -1.80 19.23
C PRO A 73 3.31 -0.57 19.80
N GLN A 74 3.97 0.20 20.65
CA GLN A 74 3.41 1.42 21.24
C GLN A 74 3.02 2.47 20.20
N THR A 75 3.80 2.56 19.12
CA THR A 75 3.49 3.44 17.99
C THR A 75 2.26 2.94 17.22
N SER A 76 2.15 1.62 17.01
CA SER A 76 0.95 1.01 16.41
C SER A 76 -0.30 1.29 17.25
N ASP A 77 -0.20 1.12 18.56
CA ASP A 77 -1.32 1.37 19.49
C ASP A 77 -1.79 2.83 19.44
N TYR A 78 -0.85 3.76 19.38
CA TYR A 78 -1.17 5.18 19.25
C TYR A 78 -1.91 5.48 17.93
N PHE A 79 -1.37 5.04 16.79
CA PHE A 79 -2.00 5.28 15.48
C PHE A 79 -3.33 4.55 15.34
N ARG A 80 -3.44 3.33 15.84
CA ARG A 80 -4.73 2.59 15.88
C ARG A 80 -5.78 3.41 16.62
N ALA A 81 -5.47 3.85 17.82
CA ALA A 81 -6.40 4.65 18.63
C ALA A 81 -6.78 5.96 17.93
N ALA A 82 -5.80 6.66 17.34
CA ALA A 82 -6.04 7.93 16.64
C ALA A 82 -6.95 7.76 15.41
N HIS A 83 -6.71 6.75 14.57
CA HIS A 83 -7.53 6.50 13.38
C HIS A 83 -8.92 5.97 13.73
N THR A 84 -9.02 5.06 14.71
CA THR A 84 -10.31 4.56 15.18
C THR A 84 -11.18 5.68 15.76
N ALA A 85 -10.57 6.63 16.50
CA ALA A 85 -11.27 7.81 17.02
C ALA A 85 -11.80 8.73 15.90
N GLN A 86 -11.23 8.65 14.69
CA GLN A 86 -11.71 9.36 13.50
C GLN A 86 -12.71 8.54 12.66
N GLY A 87 -13.09 7.35 13.11
CA GLY A 87 -14.09 6.51 12.45
C GLY A 87 -13.53 5.49 11.44
N VAL A 88 -12.21 5.25 11.42
CA VAL A 88 -11.62 4.19 10.59
C VAL A 88 -11.88 2.82 11.23
N ASP A 89 -12.48 1.88 10.48
CA ASP A 89 -12.60 0.47 10.85
C ASP A 89 -11.28 -0.24 10.50
N ILE A 90 -10.43 -0.46 11.50
CA ILE A 90 -9.12 -1.13 11.33
C ILE A 90 -9.27 -2.61 11.70
N ARG A 91 -8.96 -3.49 10.75
CA ARG A 91 -8.98 -4.95 10.91
C ARG A 91 -7.58 -5.51 10.73
N GLU A 92 -6.94 -5.82 11.85
CA GLU A 92 -5.61 -6.44 11.92
C GLU A 92 -5.73 -7.97 11.90
N GLY A 93 -4.72 -8.67 11.37
CA GLY A 93 -4.76 -10.11 11.13
C GLY A 93 -5.71 -10.52 10.00
N VAL A 94 -6.20 -9.54 9.22
CA VAL A 94 -7.17 -9.75 8.13
C VAL A 94 -6.58 -9.25 6.82
N GLY A 95 -6.54 -10.11 5.81
CA GLY A 95 -6.09 -9.77 4.45
C GLY A 95 -7.24 -9.69 3.46
N LEU A 96 -6.94 -9.18 2.28
CA LEU A 96 -7.82 -9.30 1.12
C LEU A 96 -7.69 -10.72 0.54
N ASP A 97 -8.83 -11.41 0.31
CA ASP A 97 -8.86 -12.61 -0.51
C ASP A 97 -8.99 -12.23 -2.00
N HIS A 98 -10.08 -11.56 -2.37
CA HIS A 98 -10.24 -10.99 -3.71
C HIS A 98 -11.26 -9.83 -3.72
N LEU A 99 -11.17 -9.00 -4.78
CA LEU A 99 -12.16 -7.97 -5.09
C LEU A 99 -13.20 -8.54 -6.05
N ILE A 100 -14.44 -8.09 -5.89
CA ILE A 100 -15.59 -8.54 -6.68
C ILE A 100 -16.05 -7.38 -7.55
N GLU A 101 -16.20 -7.67 -8.84
CA GLU A 101 -16.69 -6.70 -9.82
C GLU A 101 -18.21 -6.51 -9.70
N CYS A 102 -18.63 -5.26 -9.88
CA CYS A 102 -20.00 -4.87 -10.09
C CYS A 102 -20.04 -3.78 -11.18
N ASP A 103 -20.74 -4.03 -12.28
CA ASP A 103 -20.94 -3.09 -13.39
C ASP A 103 -19.60 -2.49 -13.94
N GLY A 104 -18.58 -3.33 -14.13
CA GLY A 104 -17.28 -2.94 -14.68
C GLY A 104 -16.33 -2.28 -13.69
N ARG A 105 -16.69 -2.20 -12.42
CA ARG A 105 -15.88 -1.61 -11.33
C ARG A 105 -15.83 -2.55 -10.13
N VAL A 106 -14.96 -2.23 -9.18
CA VAL A 106 -15.02 -2.88 -7.87
C VAL A 106 -16.32 -2.51 -7.16
N GLY A 107 -17.01 -3.49 -6.58
CA GLY A 107 -18.27 -3.29 -5.84
C GLY A 107 -18.24 -3.89 -4.43
N SER A 108 -17.48 -4.97 -4.22
CA SER A 108 -17.25 -5.55 -2.90
C SER A 108 -15.89 -6.20 -2.79
N ALA A 109 -15.51 -6.56 -1.58
CA ALA A 109 -14.28 -7.25 -1.26
C ALA A 109 -14.54 -8.44 -0.35
N LYS A 110 -13.99 -9.61 -0.72
CA LYS A 110 -13.92 -10.79 0.14
C LYS A 110 -12.66 -10.75 0.96
N LEU A 111 -12.78 -10.89 2.27
CA LEU A 111 -11.66 -10.85 3.20
C LEU A 111 -11.26 -12.25 3.67
N SER A 112 -10.03 -12.39 4.17
CA SER A 112 -9.46 -13.69 4.59
C SER A 112 -10.16 -14.30 5.81
N ASP A 113 -10.89 -13.51 6.60
CA ASP A 113 -11.74 -13.99 7.71
C ASP A 113 -13.10 -14.54 7.26
N GLY A 114 -13.36 -14.55 5.95
CA GLY A 114 -14.59 -14.99 5.34
C GLY A 114 -15.67 -13.91 5.27
N SER A 115 -15.47 -12.71 5.80
CA SER A 115 -16.40 -11.60 5.65
C SER A 115 -16.39 -11.03 4.22
N GLU A 116 -17.48 -10.40 3.83
CA GLU A 116 -17.59 -9.63 2.59
C GLU A 116 -18.07 -8.23 2.94
N ILE A 117 -17.47 -7.23 2.33
CA ILE A 117 -17.82 -5.83 2.54
C ILE A 117 -18.10 -5.14 1.20
N GLU A 118 -19.16 -4.33 1.17
CA GLU A 118 -19.43 -3.46 0.03
C GLU A 118 -18.49 -2.28 0.03
N ILE A 119 -17.93 -1.95 -1.14
CA ILE A 119 -17.02 -0.82 -1.34
C ILE A 119 -17.32 -0.13 -2.67
N ASP A 120 -16.96 1.13 -2.77
CA ASP A 120 -17.09 1.92 -3.99
C ASP A 120 -15.74 2.07 -4.71
N PHE A 121 -14.64 1.96 -3.95
CA PHE A 121 -13.26 1.94 -4.46
C PHE A 121 -12.32 1.29 -3.44
N ALA A 122 -11.11 0.94 -3.91
CA ALA A 122 -10.06 0.37 -3.07
C ALA A 122 -8.73 1.11 -3.28
N ILE A 123 -7.96 1.27 -2.21
CA ILE A 123 -6.59 1.81 -2.23
C ILE A 123 -5.62 0.72 -1.77
N VAL A 124 -4.57 0.47 -2.56
CA VAL A 124 -3.60 -0.60 -2.32
C VAL A 124 -2.29 -0.01 -1.83
N GLY A 125 -1.93 -0.33 -0.57
CA GLY A 125 -0.71 0.12 0.10
C GLY A 125 0.11 -1.03 0.70
N VAL A 126 0.33 -2.11 -0.06
CA VAL A 126 0.96 -3.36 0.44
C VAL A 126 2.48 -3.41 0.34
N GLY A 127 3.14 -2.30 0.05
CA GLY A 127 4.59 -2.17 -0.10
C GLY A 127 4.99 -1.60 -1.45
N ILE A 128 6.29 -1.57 -1.69
CA ILE A 128 6.89 -1.05 -2.92
C ILE A 128 7.72 -2.13 -3.61
N LEU A 129 7.91 -1.97 -4.92
CA LEU A 129 8.91 -2.69 -5.70
C LEU A 129 9.97 -1.68 -6.13
N PRO A 130 11.27 -1.98 -5.92
CA PRO A 130 12.34 -1.13 -6.43
C PRO A 130 12.24 -0.98 -7.96
N ALA A 131 12.32 0.24 -8.47
CA ALA A 131 12.37 0.50 -9.92
C ALA A 131 13.82 0.33 -10.38
N SER A 132 14.15 -0.85 -10.85
CA SER A 132 15.51 -1.24 -11.23
C SER A 132 15.69 -1.61 -12.70
N GLU A 133 14.67 -1.40 -13.54
CA GLU A 133 14.63 -1.82 -14.94
C GLU A 133 15.79 -1.25 -15.78
N LEU A 134 16.21 -0.01 -15.49
CA LEU A 134 17.37 0.60 -16.15
C LEU A 134 18.69 -0.07 -15.77
N ALA A 135 18.81 -0.48 -14.49
CA ALA A 135 19.98 -1.19 -14.01
C ALA A 135 20.05 -2.61 -14.57
N GLU A 136 18.92 -3.31 -14.64
CA GLU A 136 18.78 -4.61 -15.28
C GLU A 136 19.20 -4.54 -16.76
N ALA A 137 18.67 -3.57 -17.51
CA ALA A 137 19.00 -3.36 -18.92
C ALA A 137 20.48 -3.03 -19.15
N ALA A 138 21.14 -2.43 -18.15
CA ALA A 138 22.58 -2.13 -18.17
C ALA A 138 23.44 -3.31 -17.66
N GLY A 139 22.87 -4.45 -17.29
CA GLY A 139 23.58 -5.60 -16.74
C GLY A 139 24.17 -5.37 -15.34
N ILE A 140 23.61 -4.44 -14.57
CA ILE A 140 24.01 -4.16 -13.19
C ILE A 140 23.39 -5.21 -12.28
N THR A 141 24.16 -5.70 -11.31
CA THR A 141 23.71 -6.74 -10.37
C THR A 141 22.59 -6.24 -9.46
N GLU A 142 21.54 -7.06 -9.33
CA GLU A 142 20.38 -6.78 -8.49
C GLU A 142 20.23 -7.80 -7.35
N GLU A 143 19.67 -7.33 -6.23
CA GLU A 143 19.33 -8.12 -5.05
C GLU A 143 18.25 -7.39 -4.25
N ASN A 144 16.96 -7.59 -4.58
CA ASN A 144 15.85 -6.82 -4.04
C ASN A 144 16.07 -5.30 -4.19
N GLY A 145 16.41 -4.88 -5.41
CA GLY A 145 16.88 -3.54 -5.79
C GLY A 145 18.31 -3.61 -6.36
N ILE A 146 18.85 -2.46 -6.72
CA ILE A 146 20.19 -2.35 -7.29
C ILE A 146 21.22 -2.67 -6.19
N LYS A 147 21.97 -3.75 -6.34
CA LYS A 147 22.99 -4.14 -5.37
C LYS A 147 24.15 -3.15 -5.34
N VAL A 148 24.47 -2.64 -4.15
CA VAL A 148 25.58 -1.71 -3.92
C VAL A 148 26.46 -2.15 -2.77
N ASP A 149 27.69 -1.61 -2.74
CA ASP A 149 28.59 -1.74 -1.60
C ASP A 149 28.28 -0.68 -0.51
N GLU A 150 29.09 -0.65 0.56
CA GLU A 150 28.94 0.31 1.67
C GLU A 150 29.14 1.78 1.26
N PHE A 151 29.61 2.05 0.05
CA PHE A 151 29.78 3.38 -0.54
C PHE A 151 28.74 3.70 -1.63
N GLY A 152 27.73 2.86 -1.82
CA GLY A 152 26.70 3.00 -2.84
C GLY A 152 27.16 2.66 -4.26
N ARG A 153 28.32 1.99 -4.43
CA ARG A 153 28.85 1.60 -5.75
C ARG A 153 28.15 0.36 -6.25
N THR A 154 27.74 0.36 -7.50
CA THR A 154 27.16 -0.79 -8.18
C THR A 154 28.24 -1.73 -8.75
N SER A 155 27.82 -2.82 -9.41
CA SER A 155 28.72 -3.70 -10.15
C SER A 155 29.33 -3.05 -11.41
N ALA A 156 28.77 -1.96 -11.90
CA ALA A 156 29.28 -1.22 -13.05
C ALA A 156 30.22 -0.07 -12.61
N PRO A 157 31.38 0.14 -13.28
CA PRO A 157 32.29 1.23 -12.96
C PRO A 157 31.59 2.60 -13.10
N ASN A 158 31.82 3.49 -12.13
CA ASN A 158 31.30 4.87 -12.11
C ASN A 158 29.76 4.99 -12.05
N VAL A 159 29.05 3.90 -11.71
CA VAL A 159 27.60 3.91 -11.46
C VAL A 159 27.33 3.67 -9.99
N TYR A 160 26.48 4.52 -9.43
CA TYR A 160 26.08 4.50 -8.01
C TYR A 160 24.56 4.41 -7.91
N ALA A 161 24.05 3.79 -6.82
CA ALA A 161 22.63 3.80 -6.50
C ALA A 161 22.42 4.15 -5.02
N ALA A 162 21.33 4.87 -4.75
CA ALA A 162 20.93 5.28 -3.41
C ALA A 162 19.41 5.43 -3.32
N GLY A 163 18.86 5.43 -2.10
CA GLY A 163 17.43 5.52 -1.84
C GLY A 163 16.71 4.19 -2.00
N ASP A 164 15.41 4.23 -2.24
CA ASP A 164 14.51 3.06 -2.23
C ASP A 164 14.81 2.03 -3.33
N CYS A 165 15.54 2.41 -4.38
CA CYS A 165 15.96 1.49 -5.43
C CYS A 165 17.24 0.72 -5.10
N ALA A 166 18.00 1.10 -4.05
CA ALA A 166 19.27 0.49 -3.73
C ALA A 166 19.15 -0.58 -2.64
N SER A 167 19.81 -1.71 -2.86
CA SER A 167 20.04 -2.75 -1.84
C SER A 167 21.47 -2.62 -1.32
N LEU A 168 21.61 -2.08 -0.09
CA LEU A 168 22.89 -1.85 0.54
C LEU A 168 23.13 -2.82 1.71
N PRO A 169 24.41 -3.20 1.98
CA PRO A 169 24.73 -4.02 3.15
C PRO A 169 24.52 -3.19 4.42
N TYR A 170 23.64 -3.66 5.30
CA TYR A 170 23.41 -3.06 6.61
C TYR A 170 24.05 -3.91 7.70
N LYS A 171 24.96 -3.33 8.46
CA LYS A 171 25.52 -3.96 9.66
C LYS A 171 24.61 -3.59 10.84
N GLY A 172 23.59 -4.41 11.08
CA GLY A 172 22.71 -4.32 12.24
C GLY A 172 23.02 -5.36 13.27
#